data_07d86a3b572ef8ee6278e9adaaf7ede6
#
_entry.id   07d86a3b572ef8ee6278e9adaaf7ede6
#
_cell.length_a   1.000
_cell.length_b   1.000
_cell.length_c   1.000
_cell.angle_alpha   90.00
_cell.angle_beta   90.00
_cell.angle_gamma   90.00
#
_symmetry.space_group_name_H-M   'P 1'
#
loop_
_entity.id
_entity.type
_entity.pdbx_description
1 polymer ?
#
loop_
_entity_poly.entity_id
_entity_poly.type
_entity_poly.pdbx_seq_one_letter_code
_entity_poly.pdbx_strand_id
1 'polypeptide(L)'
;MLTQQSGKWRANFSGIKPLSAQQRKLLARLDTDADVLHEDGPAALWKAMWGRLNELQSIVSVELEKWQTLDMVFAEFEADLLLAELERAPLPLAHLAKAVALYRLHLEVEAIVPLGLDGNGICRCLRLCLDNDQIQQELSSLGVQHAVDSELTSWILSRPDMEIAWTSSRARWDALAERLDWVN
;
A
#
# COMPACT_ATOMS: atom_id res chain seq x y z
N MET A 1 -22.71 15.14 -32.38
CA MET A 1 -22.66 16.17 -31.29
C MET A 1 -21.98 15.66 -29.99
N LEU A 2 -21.00 14.77 -30.06
CA LEU A 2 -20.29 14.22 -28.86
C LEU A 2 -18.93 14.89 -28.59
N THR A 3 -18.45 15.74 -29.46
CA THR A 3 -17.07 16.25 -29.43
C THR A 3 -16.83 17.49 -28.56
N GLN A 4 -17.85 18.21 -28.17
CA GLN A 4 -17.66 19.40 -27.31
C GLN A 4 -17.68 19.10 -25.81
N GLN A 5 -18.20 17.96 -25.39
CA GLN A 5 -18.23 17.59 -23.96
C GLN A 5 -16.92 16.95 -23.49
N SER A 6 -16.13 16.33 -24.37
CA SER A 6 -14.85 15.71 -24.03
C SER A 6 -13.79 16.71 -23.56
N GLY A 7 -13.85 17.96 -24.00
CA GLY A 7 -12.90 19.01 -23.60
C GLY A 7 -13.02 19.45 -22.15
N LYS A 8 -14.24 19.37 -21.55
CA LYS A 8 -14.46 19.80 -20.16
C LYS A 8 -13.88 18.83 -19.12
N TRP A 9 -13.74 17.57 -19.48
CA TRP A 9 -13.24 16.53 -18.59
C TRP A 9 -11.75 16.25 -18.77
N ARG A 10 -11.15 16.75 -19.84
CA ARG A 10 -9.75 16.47 -20.19
C ARG A 10 -8.77 16.82 -19.06
N ALA A 11 -8.95 17.97 -18.43
CA ALA A 11 -8.10 18.42 -17.33
C ALA A 11 -8.29 17.59 -16.04
N ASN A 12 -9.47 17.00 -15.85
CA ASN A 12 -9.75 16.11 -14.73
C ASN A 12 -9.15 14.72 -14.98
N PHE A 13 -9.34 14.15 -16.17
CA PHE A 13 -8.77 12.86 -16.55
C PHE A 13 -7.23 12.86 -16.64
N SER A 14 -6.62 14.03 -16.90
CA SER A 14 -5.17 14.19 -16.87
C SER A 14 -4.61 14.52 -15.48
N GLY A 15 -5.44 14.55 -14.44
CA GLY A 15 -5.01 14.87 -13.07
C GLY A 15 -4.68 16.35 -12.82
N ILE A 16 -4.84 17.23 -13.85
CA ILE A 16 -4.52 18.66 -13.73
C ILE A 16 -5.51 19.39 -12.83
N LYS A 17 -6.76 18.94 -12.81
CA LYS A 17 -7.81 19.53 -11.97
C LYS A 17 -8.58 18.46 -11.20
N PRO A 18 -8.84 18.66 -9.90
CA PRO A 18 -9.71 17.77 -9.13
C PRO A 18 -11.15 17.84 -9.69
N LEU A 19 -11.89 16.76 -9.49
CA LEU A 19 -13.31 16.71 -9.83
C LEU A 19 -14.11 17.66 -8.91
N SER A 20 -14.96 18.49 -9.48
CA SER A 20 -15.93 19.27 -8.72
C SER A 20 -17.02 18.37 -8.13
N ALA A 21 -17.69 18.81 -7.07
CA ALA A 21 -18.80 18.09 -6.46
C ALA A 21 -19.92 17.73 -7.47
N GLN A 22 -20.16 18.62 -8.45
CA GLN A 22 -21.14 18.36 -9.50
C GLN A 22 -20.68 17.28 -10.48
N GLN A 23 -19.39 17.25 -10.82
CA GLN A 23 -18.80 16.23 -11.68
C GLN A 23 -18.81 14.86 -10.97
N ARG A 24 -18.48 14.81 -9.67
CA ARG A 24 -18.58 13.57 -8.87
C ARG A 24 -20.00 13.02 -8.84
N LYS A 25 -21.00 13.86 -8.58
CA LYS A 25 -22.42 13.46 -8.64
C LYS A 25 -22.86 12.93 -10.00
N LEU A 26 -22.27 13.44 -11.09
CA LEU A 26 -22.56 12.90 -12.42
C LEU A 26 -21.91 11.54 -12.64
N LEU A 27 -20.67 11.36 -12.17
CA LEU A 27 -19.99 10.06 -12.24
C LEU A 27 -20.69 9.02 -11.38
N ALA A 28 -21.09 9.34 -10.16
CA ALA A 28 -21.83 8.44 -9.28
C ALA A 28 -23.21 7.98 -9.85
N ARG A 29 -23.75 8.70 -10.81
CA ARG A 29 -24.95 8.26 -11.56
C ARG A 29 -24.63 7.26 -12.67
N LEU A 30 -23.40 7.28 -13.17
CA LEU A 30 -22.94 6.38 -14.23
C LEU A 30 -22.31 5.12 -13.65
N ASP A 31 -21.67 5.26 -12.52
CA ASP A 31 -20.97 4.21 -11.81
C ASP A 31 -21.22 4.39 -10.31
N THR A 32 -21.90 3.43 -9.69
CA THR A 32 -22.26 3.46 -8.26
C THR A 32 -21.05 3.47 -7.35
N ASP A 33 -19.91 2.94 -7.83
CA ASP A 33 -18.69 2.82 -7.05
C ASP A 33 -17.77 4.03 -7.21
N ALA A 34 -18.14 5.00 -8.06
CA ALA A 34 -17.31 6.17 -8.36
C ALA A 34 -17.00 7.04 -7.13
N ASP A 35 -17.94 7.19 -6.19
CA ASP A 35 -17.71 7.95 -4.96
C ASP A 35 -16.76 7.19 -4.02
N VAL A 36 -16.93 5.88 -3.88
CA VAL A 36 -16.05 5.02 -3.07
C VAL A 36 -14.63 5.01 -3.63
N LEU A 37 -14.50 4.82 -4.96
CA LEU A 37 -13.19 4.88 -5.62
C LEU A 37 -12.52 6.25 -5.53
N HIS A 38 -13.32 7.32 -5.47
CA HIS A 38 -12.78 8.67 -5.30
C HIS A 38 -12.29 8.94 -3.88
N GLU A 39 -13.00 8.45 -2.87
CA GLU A 39 -12.70 8.70 -1.45
C GLU A 39 -11.70 7.69 -0.88
N ASP A 40 -11.96 6.40 -1.10
CA ASP A 40 -11.16 5.32 -0.55
C ASP A 40 -9.98 4.94 -1.46
N GLY A 41 -10.08 5.23 -2.76
CA GLY A 41 -9.13 4.79 -3.78
C GLY A 41 -9.32 3.33 -4.19
N PRO A 42 -8.56 2.86 -5.18
CA PRO A 42 -8.60 1.47 -5.58
C PRO A 42 -8.13 0.58 -4.42
N ALA A 43 -8.92 -0.44 -4.09
CA ALA A 43 -8.67 -1.34 -2.96
C ALA A 43 -8.40 -0.61 -1.62
N ALA A 44 -9.04 0.53 -1.40
CA ALA A 44 -8.85 1.41 -0.24
C ALA A 44 -7.43 2.03 -0.13
N LEU A 45 -6.67 2.10 -1.22
CA LEU A 45 -5.29 2.59 -1.20
C LEU A 45 -5.19 4.08 -0.78
N TRP A 46 -6.09 4.96 -1.26
CA TRP A 46 -6.08 6.37 -0.84
C TRP A 46 -6.41 6.52 0.63
N LYS A 47 -7.34 5.74 1.12
CA LYS A 47 -7.66 5.67 2.54
C LYS A 47 -6.46 5.18 3.36
N ALA A 48 -5.73 4.19 2.87
CA ALA A 48 -4.47 3.74 3.49
C ALA A 48 -3.41 4.84 3.49
N MET A 49 -3.26 5.59 2.39
CA MET A 49 -2.23 6.64 2.25
C MET A 49 -2.54 7.90 3.06
N TRP A 50 -3.81 8.33 3.13
CA TRP A 50 -4.16 9.63 3.70
C TRP A 50 -5.31 9.60 4.71
N GLY A 51 -5.89 8.44 4.97
CA GLY A 51 -6.98 8.26 5.94
C GLY A 51 -6.56 8.51 7.39
N ARG A 52 -7.53 8.54 8.28
CA ARG A 52 -7.33 8.71 9.72
C ARG A 52 -7.01 7.37 10.39
N LEU A 53 -6.51 7.41 11.62
CA LEU A 53 -6.11 6.22 12.38
C LEU A 53 -7.17 5.12 12.44
N ASN A 54 -8.43 5.48 12.71
CA ASN A 54 -9.54 4.53 12.75
C ASN A 54 -9.84 3.90 11.38
N GLU A 55 -9.57 4.60 10.30
CA GLU A 55 -9.72 4.11 8.92
C GLU A 55 -8.60 3.14 8.58
N LEU A 56 -7.37 3.42 9.01
CA LEU A 56 -6.23 2.51 8.87
C LEU A 56 -6.50 1.19 9.60
N GLN A 57 -7.01 1.23 10.81
CA GLN A 57 -7.40 0.05 11.58
C GLN A 57 -8.44 -0.80 10.83
N SER A 58 -9.41 -0.16 10.17
CA SER A 58 -10.43 -0.86 9.38
C SER A 58 -9.86 -1.60 8.17
N ILE A 59 -8.81 -1.05 7.53
CA ILE A 59 -8.16 -1.68 6.36
C ILE A 59 -7.38 -2.93 6.78
N VAL A 60 -6.72 -2.86 7.92
CA VAL A 60 -5.90 -3.96 8.44
C VAL A 60 -6.78 -5.11 8.95
N SER A 61 -8.08 -4.88 9.14
CA SER A 61 -9.04 -5.83 9.74
C SER A 61 -8.59 -6.33 11.11
N VAL A 62 -7.75 -5.56 11.79
CA VAL A 62 -7.35 -5.83 13.15
C VAL A 62 -8.45 -5.25 14.03
N GLU A 63 -9.42 -6.08 14.37
CA GLU A 63 -9.93 -5.98 15.72
C GLU A 63 -8.71 -6.26 16.59
N LEU A 64 -8.12 -5.20 17.12
CA LEU A 64 -7.12 -5.32 18.18
C LEU A 64 -7.84 -5.95 19.38
N GLU A 65 -8.20 -7.20 19.20
CA GLU A 65 -8.60 -8.03 20.31
C GLU A 65 -7.46 -7.94 21.31
N LYS A 66 -7.79 -7.82 22.56
CA LYS A 66 -6.93 -7.50 23.71
C LYS A 66 -5.59 -8.25 23.79
N TRP A 67 -5.27 -9.14 22.86
CA TRP A 67 -4.16 -10.08 22.89
C TRP A 67 -3.26 -10.09 21.65
N GLN A 68 -3.68 -9.47 20.53
CA GLN A 68 -2.81 -9.32 19.38
C GLN A 68 -2.03 -8.01 19.47
N THR A 69 -0.74 -8.13 19.59
CA THR A 69 0.14 -6.96 19.47
C THR A 69 0.28 -6.59 17.99
N LEU A 70 0.55 -5.34 17.71
CA LEU A 70 0.80 -4.87 16.34
C LEU A 70 1.93 -5.68 15.68
N ASP A 71 2.93 -6.11 16.46
CA ASP A 71 4.04 -6.96 16.02
C ASP A 71 3.61 -8.31 15.47
N MET A 72 2.63 -8.95 16.11
CA MET A 72 2.10 -10.23 15.62
C MET A 72 1.42 -10.06 14.27
N VAL A 73 0.64 -8.99 14.11
CA VAL A 73 -0.04 -8.69 12.85
C VAL A 73 0.96 -8.43 11.73
N PHE A 74 2.06 -7.74 12.06
CA PHE A 74 3.15 -7.53 11.10
C PHE A 74 3.83 -8.83 10.72
N ALA A 75 4.20 -9.64 11.71
CA ALA A 75 4.88 -10.90 11.47
C ALA A 75 4.03 -11.86 10.62
N GLU A 76 2.73 -11.94 10.88
CA GLU A 76 1.80 -12.73 10.08
C GLU A 76 1.72 -12.19 8.65
N PHE A 77 1.52 -10.88 8.49
CA PHE A 77 1.43 -10.27 7.17
C PHE A 77 2.73 -10.41 6.36
N GLU A 78 3.88 -10.27 7.02
CA GLU A 78 5.19 -10.47 6.39
C GLU A 78 5.37 -11.93 5.96
N ALA A 79 4.97 -12.89 6.79
CA ALA A 79 5.02 -14.31 6.44
C ALA A 79 4.14 -14.63 5.22
N ASP A 80 2.93 -14.07 5.16
CA ASP A 80 2.02 -14.21 4.01
C ASP A 80 2.64 -13.65 2.72
N LEU A 81 3.26 -12.47 2.78
CA LEU A 81 3.93 -11.87 1.62
C LEU A 81 5.14 -12.69 1.15
N LEU A 82 5.95 -13.19 2.08
CA LEU A 82 7.10 -14.02 1.75
C LEU A 82 6.68 -15.37 1.14
N LEU A 83 5.61 -15.96 1.65
CA LEU A 83 5.05 -17.17 1.08
C LEU A 83 4.55 -16.92 -0.35
N ALA A 84 3.83 -15.83 -0.55
CA ALA A 84 3.36 -15.44 -1.88
C ALA A 84 4.53 -15.18 -2.85
N GLU A 85 5.62 -14.57 -2.39
CA GLU A 85 6.83 -14.36 -3.20
C GLU A 85 7.47 -15.71 -3.59
N LEU A 86 7.63 -16.63 -2.63
CA LEU A 86 8.20 -17.97 -2.87
C LEU A 86 7.36 -18.78 -3.87
N GLU A 87 6.05 -18.74 -3.73
CA GLU A 87 5.10 -19.43 -4.60
C GLU A 87 4.86 -18.69 -5.93
N ARG A 88 5.40 -17.50 -6.10
CA ARG A 88 5.09 -16.57 -7.18
C ARG A 88 3.58 -16.34 -7.32
N ALA A 89 2.90 -16.31 -6.20
CA ALA A 89 1.46 -16.09 -6.16
C ALA A 89 1.14 -14.62 -6.49
N PRO A 90 0.06 -14.37 -7.23
CA PRO A 90 -0.37 -13.01 -7.52
C PRO A 90 -0.83 -12.30 -6.24
N LEU A 91 -0.35 -11.08 -6.02
CA LEU A 91 -0.78 -10.24 -4.91
C LEU A 91 -1.79 -9.21 -5.41
N PRO A 92 -3.03 -9.20 -4.89
CA PRO A 92 -3.99 -8.15 -5.22
C PRO A 92 -3.57 -6.81 -4.60
N LEU A 93 -4.01 -5.70 -5.20
CA LEU A 93 -3.70 -4.33 -4.77
C LEU A 93 -4.08 -4.06 -3.29
N ALA A 94 -5.03 -4.81 -2.75
CA ALA A 94 -5.40 -4.74 -1.33
C ALA A 94 -4.22 -5.06 -0.38
N HIS A 95 -3.24 -5.87 -0.81
CA HIS A 95 -2.03 -6.12 -0.02
C HIS A 95 -1.17 -4.86 0.09
N LEU A 96 -1.03 -4.08 -0.99
CA LEU A 96 -0.36 -2.79 -0.92
C LEU A 96 -1.09 -1.83 0.03
N ALA A 97 -2.41 -1.73 -0.06
CA ALA A 97 -3.19 -0.90 0.86
C ALA A 97 -2.99 -1.34 2.33
N LYS A 98 -2.98 -2.65 2.60
CA LYS A 98 -2.71 -3.19 3.94
C LYS A 98 -1.28 -2.87 4.40
N ALA A 99 -0.27 -3.03 3.54
CA ALA A 99 1.12 -2.69 3.84
C ALA A 99 1.27 -1.20 4.20
N VAL A 100 0.64 -0.32 3.41
CA VAL A 100 0.64 1.14 3.64
C VAL A 100 -0.05 1.49 4.96
N ALA A 101 -1.21 0.89 5.23
CA ALA A 101 -1.94 1.13 6.48
C ALA A 101 -1.12 0.68 7.70
N LEU A 102 -0.48 -0.49 7.62
CA LEU A 102 0.41 -0.99 8.67
C LEU A 102 1.62 -0.08 8.88
N TYR A 103 2.27 0.37 7.79
CA TYR A 103 3.39 1.32 7.88
C TYR A 103 2.99 2.59 8.62
N ARG A 104 1.86 3.18 8.28
CA ARG A 104 1.36 4.38 8.95
C ARG A 104 0.96 4.14 10.40
N LEU A 105 0.29 3.02 10.69
CA LEU A 105 -0.04 2.63 12.07
C LEU A 105 1.22 2.50 12.94
N HIS A 106 2.28 1.91 12.40
CA HIS A 106 3.55 1.81 13.11
C HIS A 106 4.12 3.19 13.43
N LEU A 107 4.16 4.11 12.47
CA LEU A 107 4.67 5.46 12.71
C LEU A 107 3.87 6.20 13.80
N GLU A 108 2.56 6.05 13.83
CA GLU A 108 1.71 6.66 14.85
C GLU A 108 1.97 6.06 16.24
N VAL A 109 2.15 4.76 16.33
CA VAL A 109 2.43 4.07 17.59
C VAL A 109 3.84 4.37 18.07
N GLU A 110 4.85 4.39 17.18
CA GLU A 110 6.22 4.75 17.50
C GLU A 110 6.31 6.18 18.05
N ALA A 111 5.52 7.11 17.54
CA ALA A 111 5.46 8.47 18.04
C ALA A 111 4.93 8.57 19.48
N ILE A 112 4.11 7.61 19.91
CA ILE A 112 3.50 7.58 21.25
C ILE A 112 4.36 6.78 22.25
N VAL A 113 4.90 5.65 21.81
CA VAL A 113 5.69 4.73 22.63
C VAL A 113 6.89 4.28 21.82
N PRO A 114 8.13 4.55 22.27
CA PRO A 114 9.31 3.98 21.62
C PRO A 114 9.31 2.47 21.86
N LEU A 115 8.73 1.72 20.94
CA LEU A 115 8.51 0.27 21.09
C LEU A 115 9.80 -0.53 20.90
N GLY A 116 10.92 0.07 20.52
CA GLY A 116 12.15 -0.65 20.19
C GLY A 116 11.95 -1.67 19.05
N LEU A 117 10.82 -1.54 18.34
CA LEU A 117 10.52 -2.34 17.18
C LEU A 117 11.44 -1.92 16.06
N ASP A 118 12.27 -2.84 15.62
CA ASP A 118 12.97 -2.68 14.38
C ASP A 118 11.93 -2.54 13.27
N GLY A 119 11.67 -1.31 12.81
CA GLY A 119 10.70 -1.02 11.73
C GLY A 119 10.98 -1.70 10.39
N ASN A 120 11.90 -2.62 10.39
CA ASN A 120 12.47 -3.36 9.27
C ASN A 120 11.45 -4.18 8.51
N GLY A 121 10.59 -4.90 9.23
CA GLY A 121 9.58 -5.76 8.63
C GLY A 121 8.57 -4.98 7.80
N ILE A 122 8.21 -3.78 8.24
CA ILE A 122 7.18 -2.96 7.61
C ILE A 122 7.65 -2.36 6.30
N CYS A 123 8.85 -1.79 6.28
CA CYS A 123 9.44 -1.29 5.05
C CYS A 123 9.66 -2.41 4.04
N ARG A 124 10.02 -3.61 4.51
CA ARG A 124 10.13 -4.79 3.67
C ARG A 124 8.78 -5.18 3.08
N CYS A 125 7.73 -5.26 3.88
CA CYS A 125 6.38 -5.55 3.38
C CYS A 125 5.94 -4.55 2.31
N LEU A 126 6.20 -3.26 2.54
CA LEU A 126 5.86 -2.22 1.58
C LEU A 126 6.65 -2.39 0.26
N ARG A 127 7.95 -2.69 0.34
CA ARG A 127 8.77 -2.95 -0.85
C ARG A 127 8.35 -4.21 -1.58
N LEU A 128 8.09 -5.33 -0.89
CA LEU A 128 7.60 -6.55 -1.51
C LEU A 128 6.31 -6.32 -2.29
N CYS A 129 5.40 -5.50 -1.76
CA CYS A 129 4.20 -5.12 -2.49
C CYS A 129 4.50 -4.23 -3.69
N LEU A 130 5.42 -3.26 -3.57
CA LEU A 130 5.79 -2.37 -4.67
C LEU A 130 6.57 -3.10 -5.77
N ASP A 131 7.38 -4.09 -5.43
CA ASP A 131 8.15 -4.89 -6.38
C ASP A 131 7.31 -6.00 -7.05
N ASN A 132 6.05 -6.21 -6.61
CA ASN A 132 5.19 -7.25 -7.17
C ASN A 132 4.60 -6.85 -8.52
N ASP A 133 4.85 -7.67 -9.55
CA ASP A 133 4.45 -7.41 -10.93
C ASP A 133 2.95 -7.19 -11.11
N GLN A 134 2.11 -7.93 -10.39
CA GLN A 134 0.67 -7.78 -10.51
C GLN A 134 0.19 -6.46 -9.93
N ILE A 135 0.67 -6.08 -8.75
CA ILE A 135 0.35 -4.77 -8.14
C ILE A 135 0.79 -3.66 -9.09
N GLN A 136 1.98 -3.75 -9.68
CA GLN A 136 2.48 -2.77 -10.64
C GLN A 136 1.61 -2.70 -11.89
N GLN A 137 1.15 -3.85 -12.42
CA GLN A 137 0.22 -3.88 -13.55
C GLN A 137 -1.14 -3.27 -13.21
N GLU A 138 -1.69 -3.55 -12.03
CA GLU A 138 -2.94 -2.95 -11.57
C GLU A 138 -2.81 -1.43 -11.44
N LEU A 139 -1.76 -0.93 -10.77
CA LEU A 139 -1.49 0.50 -10.63
C LEU A 139 -1.29 1.19 -12.00
N SER A 140 -0.60 0.51 -12.92
CA SER A 140 -0.37 1.00 -14.29
C SER A 140 -1.69 1.08 -15.06
N SER A 141 -2.54 0.06 -14.96
CA SER A 141 -3.86 0.04 -15.62
C SER A 141 -4.77 1.18 -15.14
N LEU A 142 -4.62 1.56 -13.87
CA LEU A 142 -5.32 2.69 -13.25
C LEU A 142 -4.66 4.06 -13.56
N GLY A 143 -3.46 4.06 -14.19
CA GLY A 143 -2.71 5.27 -14.51
C GLY A 143 -2.12 6.00 -13.31
N VAL A 144 -1.98 5.34 -12.15
CA VAL A 144 -1.51 5.94 -10.90
C VAL A 144 -0.16 5.39 -10.43
N GLN A 145 0.42 4.42 -11.12
CA GLN A 145 1.66 3.74 -10.75
C GLN A 145 2.76 4.71 -10.35
N HIS A 146 3.14 5.62 -11.24
CA HIS A 146 4.25 6.54 -10.98
C HIS A 146 4.00 7.45 -9.76
N ALA A 147 2.77 7.90 -9.55
CA ALA A 147 2.43 8.75 -8.40
C ALA A 147 2.54 7.97 -7.09
N VAL A 148 2.03 6.73 -7.05
CA VAL A 148 2.08 5.86 -5.88
C VAL A 148 3.52 5.46 -5.57
N ASP A 149 4.29 5.01 -6.57
CA ASP A 149 5.69 4.62 -6.40
C ASP A 149 6.54 5.78 -5.87
N SER A 150 6.37 6.97 -6.46
CA SER A 150 7.11 8.17 -6.05
C SER A 150 6.79 8.56 -4.60
N GLU A 151 5.53 8.57 -4.23
CA GLU A 151 5.09 8.94 -2.89
C GLU A 151 5.58 7.94 -1.84
N LEU A 152 5.34 6.64 -2.04
CA LEU A 152 5.73 5.61 -1.08
C LEU A 152 7.25 5.44 -0.99
N THR A 153 7.98 5.57 -2.10
CA THR A 153 9.44 5.59 -2.10
C THR A 153 9.96 6.80 -1.30
N SER A 154 9.34 7.96 -1.47
CA SER A 154 9.69 9.15 -0.67
C SER A 154 9.51 8.93 0.83
N TRP A 155 8.45 8.23 1.24
CA TRP A 155 8.25 7.88 2.66
C TRP A 155 9.35 6.97 3.20
N ILE A 156 9.72 5.94 2.43
CA ILE A 156 10.79 5.00 2.81
C ILE A 156 12.13 5.74 2.91
N LEU A 157 12.48 6.57 1.93
CA LEU A 157 13.73 7.31 1.90
C LEU A 157 13.82 8.42 2.98
N SER A 158 12.69 8.89 3.49
CA SER A 158 12.67 9.85 4.60
C SER A 158 13.11 9.22 5.94
N ARG A 159 13.23 7.90 6.01
CA ARG A 159 13.64 7.12 7.19
C ARG A 159 14.85 6.25 6.85
N PRO A 160 16.05 6.84 6.78
CA PRO A 160 17.29 6.14 6.41
C PRO A 160 17.68 5.02 7.40
N ASP A 161 17.26 5.12 8.65
CA ASP A 161 17.37 4.06 9.66
C ASP A 161 16.66 2.78 9.22
N MET A 162 15.51 2.91 8.56
CA MET A 162 14.75 1.79 8.05
C MET A 162 15.33 1.21 6.75
N GLU A 163 16.03 2.00 5.96
CA GLU A 163 16.67 1.54 4.70
C GLU A 163 17.91 0.68 4.96
N ILE A 164 18.74 1.05 5.93
CA ILE A 164 19.93 0.26 6.33
C ILE A 164 19.50 -1.14 6.79
N ALA A 165 18.44 -1.19 7.52
CA ALA A 165 17.89 -2.43 8.01
C ALA A 165 17.29 -3.31 6.90
N TRP A 166 16.69 -2.72 5.85
CA TRP A 166 16.23 -3.44 4.67
C TRP A 166 17.37 -4.16 3.94
N THR A 167 18.45 -3.47 3.63
CA THR A 167 19.61 -4.05 2.94
C THR A 167 20.24 -5.21 3.73
N SER A 168 20.34 -5.09 5.05
CA SER A 168 20.83 -6.17 5.92
C SER A 168 19.85 -7.35 6.03
N SER A 169 18.57 -7.09 5.98
CA SER A 169 17.51 -8.11 6.00
C SER A 169 17.50 -8.90 4.69
N ARG A 170 17.58 -8.23 3.54
CA ARG A 170 17.64 -8.90 2.22
C ARG A 170 18.85 -9.81 2.12
N ALA A 171 20.02 -9.36 2.54
CA ALA A 171 21.22 -10.20 2.56
C ALA A 171 21.07 -11.47 3.42
N ARG A 172 20.32 -11.40 4.53
CA ARG A 172 20.00 -12.59 5.35
C ARG A 172 19.03 -13.55 4.65
N TRP A 173 18.07 -13.01 3.91
CA TRP A 173 17.11 -13.82 3.17
C TRP A 173 17.74 -14.46 1.94
N ASP A 174 18.55 -13.76 1.20
CA ASP A 174 19.32 -14.31 0.09
C ASP A 174 20.21 -15.47 0.58
N ALA A 175 20.86 -15.29 1.73
CA ALA A 175 21.66 -16.37 2.37
C ALA A 175 20.80 -17.54 2.90
N LEU A 176 19.55 -17.29 3.26
CA LEU A 176 18.62 -18.35 3.70
C LEU A 176 18.04 -19.10 2.50
N ALA A 177 17.70 -18.42 1.42
CA ALA A 177 17.24 -18.99 0.17
C ALA A 177 18.33 -19.88 -0.45
N GLU A 178 19.58 -19.42 -0.49
CA GLU A 178 20.73 -20.23 -0.91
C GLU A 178 20.88 -21.52 -0.07
N ARG A 179 20.60 -21.46 1.24
CA ARG A 179 20.64 -22.65 2.11
C ARG A 179 19.50 -23.63 1.86
N LEU A 180 18.32 -23.14 1.51
CA LEU A 180 17.15 -23.97 1.22
C LEU A 180 17.29 -24.68 -0.14
N ASP A 181 17.91 -24.05 -1.14
CA ASP A 181 18.20 -24.66 -2.43
C ASP A 181 19.25 -25.79 -2.35
N TRP A 182 20.02 -25.86 -1.26
CA TRP A 182 20.97 -26.96 -1.00
C TRP A 182 20.32 -28.19 -0.36
N VAL A 183 19.05 -28.13 0.01
CA VAL A 183 18.32 -29.24 0.67
C VAL A 183 17.43 -30.03 -0.31
N ASN A 184 17.28 -29.55 -1.55
CA ASN A 184 16.61 -30.25 -2.66
C ASN A 184 17.62 -30.80 -3.65
#